data_fc9706099d3f87b5be278628df26b401
#
_entry.id   fc9706099d3f87b5be278628df26b401
#
_cell.length_a   1.000
_cell.length_b   1.000
_cell.length_c   1.000
_cell.angle_alpha   90.00
_cell.angle_beta   90.00
_cell.angle_gamma   90.00
#
_symmetry.space_group_name_H-M   'P 1'
#
loop_
_entity.id
_entity.type
_entity.pdbx_description
1 polymer ?
#
loop_
_entity_poly.entity_id
_entity_poly.type
_entity_poly.pdbx_seq_one_letter_code
_entity_poly.pdbx_strand_id
1 'polypeptide(L)'
;MIETFIYLKNFFTDKYVASLTPTSRAAVEKVCNKIDFHDRKVVVEYGPGTGVFTGILLDYLTENSRLIAIERNQNFCHILQKHMPDPRLEIFNDCAGNVLDILKGCKEGEADYIVSGIPFSFLSPDVRLRILDNAYAALKVGGKFLAYQHFFQLPEFLKNHLENIFQNVRTQYILQSLPPLVLFEA
;
A
#
# COMPACT_ATOMS: atom_id res chain seq x y z
N MET A 1 -17.36 -13.80 5.66
CA MET A 1 -18.67 -13.28 5.21
C MET A 1 -18.90 -11.81 5.59
N ILE A 2 -18.67 -11.40 6.82
CA ILE A 2 -18.85 -9.99 7.27
C ILE A 2 -17.87 -9.06 6.56
N GLU A 3 -16.62 -9.44 6.41
CA GLU A 3 -15.59 -8.64 5.73
C GLU A 3 -15.90 -8.40 4.25
N THR A 4 -16.37 -9.43 3.54
CA THR A 4 -16.77 -9.31 2.13
C THR A 4 -17.96 -8.36 1.98
N PHE A 5 -18.90 -8.38 2.93
CA PHE A 5 -20.06 -7.48 2.91
C PHE A 5 -19.67 -6.03 3.18
N ILE A 6 -18.75 -5.80 4.13
CA ILE A 6 -18.21 -4.46 4.42
C ILE A 6 -17.43 -3.94 3.22
N TYR A 7 -16.65 -4.80 2.57
CA TYR A 7 -15.90 -4.47 1.36
C TYR A 7 -16.83 -4.03 0.22
N LEU A 8 -17.87 -4.82 -0.06
CA LEU A 8 -18.87 -4.49 -1.07
C LEU A 8 -19.64 -3.20 -0.75
N LYS A 9 -20.05 -3.02 0.52
CA LYS A 9 -20.75 -1.80 0.94
C LYS A 9 -19.87 -0.56 0.73
N ASN A 10 -18.60 -0.60 1.11
CA ASN A 10 -17.68 0.53 0.90
C ASN A 10 -17.34 0.74 -0.57
N PHE A 11 -17.29 -0.32 -1.38
CA PHE A 11 -17.10 -0.21 -2.84
C PHE A 11 -18.24 0.58 -3.51
N PHE A 12 -19.48 0.34 -3.12
CA PHE A 12 -20.63 1.06 -3.69
C PHE A 12 -20.78 2.50 -3.16
N THR A 13 -20.22 2.79 -1.99
CA THR A 13 -20.31 4.12 -1.37
C THR A 13 -19.07 4.99 -1.64
N ASP A 14 -17.92 4.38 -1.91
CA ASP A 14 -16.67 5.08 -2.15
C ASP A 14 -16.03 4.61 -3.46
N LYS A 15 -16.05 5.49 -4.46
CA LYS A 15 -15.44 5.26 -5.79
C LYS A 15 -13.93 4.99 -5.73
N TYR A 16 -13.27 5.22 -4.60
CA TYR A 16 -11.84 4.98 -4.39
C TYR A 16 -11.56 3.58 -3.83
N VAL A 17 -12.57 2.83 -3.41
CA VAL A 17 -12.41 1.42 -3.02
C VAL A 17 -12.50 0.55 -4.28
N ALA A 18 -11.37 0.32 -4.90
CA ALA A 18 -11.32 -0.29 -6.24
C ALA A 18 -11.09 -1.81 -6.27
N SER A 19 -11.09 -2.47 -5.14
CA SER A 19 -10.91 -3.92 -5.09
C SER A 19 -12.20 -4.63 -4.65
N LEU A 20 -12.79 -5.40 -5.55
CA LEU A 20 -13.97 -6.23 -5.27
C LEU A 20 -13.64 -7.49 -4.46
N THR A 21 -12.38 -7.88 -4.43
CA THR A 21 -11.91 -9.07 -3.71
C THR A 21 -10.69 -8.74 -2.87
N PRO A 22 -10.60 -9.26 -1.63
CA PRO A 22 -9.37 -9.17 -0.85
C PRO A 22 -8.19 -9.73 -1.64
N THR A 23 -7.04 -9.08 -1.56
CA THR A 23 -5.81 -9.56 -2.17
C THR A 23 -5.52 -10.98 -1.67
N SER A 24 -5.25 -11.94 -2.55
CA SER A 24 -5.00 -13.31 -2.14
C SER A 24 -3.71 -13.39 -1.29
N ARG A 25 -3.68 -14.29 -0.29
CA ARG A 25 -2.49 -14.50 0.54
C ARG A 25 -1.24 -14.78 -0.29
N ALA A 26 -1.37 -15.58 -1.35
CA ALA A 26 -0.26 -15.86 -2.27
C ALA A 26 0.28 -14.61 -3.00
N ALA A 27 -0.59 -13.64 -3.29
CA ALA A 27 -0.16 -12.37 -3.87
C ALA A 27 0.56 -11.50 -2.86
N VAL A 28 0.07 -11.44 -1.61
CA VAL A 28 0.73 -10.73 -0.52
C VAL A 28 2.12 -11.31 -0.25
N GLU A 29 2.25 -12.62 -0.16
CA GLU A 29 3.53 -13.30 0.05
C GLU A 29 4.54 -12.97 -1.06
N LYS A 30 4.10 -12.85 -2.32
CA LYS A 30 4.99 -12.42 -3.42
C LYS A 30 5.49 -10.99 -3.29
N VAL A 31 4.67 -10.09 -2.76
CA VAL A 31 5.11 -8.72 -2.45
C VAL A 31 6.05 -8.73 -1.25
N CYS A 32 5.72 -9.46 -0.19
CA CYS A 32 6.57 -9.60 1.00
C CYS A 32 7.97 -10.17 0.68
N ASN A 33 8.08 -11.07 -0.30
CA ASN A 33 9.37 -11.60 -0.77
C ASN A 33 10.29 -10.54 -1.42
N LYS A 34 9.80 -9.31 -1.64
CA LYS A 34 10.60 -8.16 -2.12
C LYS A 34 11.13 -7.29 -0.98
N ILE A 35 10.70 -7.55 0.24
CA ILE A 35 11.03 -6.81 1.45
C ILE A 35 12.04 -7.63 2.25
N ASP A 36 13.13 -6.97 2.68
CA ASP A 36 14.05 -7.54 3.65
C ASP A 36 13.57 -7.24 5.07
N PHE A 37 13.16 -8.27 5.80
CA PHE A 37 12.63 -8.18 7.16
C PHE A 37 13.64 -8.49 8.27
N HIS A 38 14.92 -8.68 7.95
CA HIS A 38 15.91 -9.12 8.94
C HIS A 38 16.22 -8.07 10.00
N ASP A 39 16.14 -6.78 9.65
CA ASP A 39 16.42 -5.67 10.54
C ASP A 39 15.19 -4.78 10.77
N ARG A 40 15.34 -3.79 11.68
CA ARG A 40 14.33 -2.74 11.84
C ARG A 40 14.01 -2.07 10.50
N LYS A 41 12.73 -2.00 10.17
CA LYS A 41 12.23 -1.33 8.97
C LYS A 41 11.14 -0.33 9.31
N VAL A 42 11.11 0.76 8.55
CA VAL A 42 9.97 1.67 8.44
C VAL A 42 9.25 1.34 7.15
N VAL A 43 8.08 0.74 7.26
CA VAL A 43 7.23 0.38 6.12
C VAL A 43 6.01 1.27 6.10
N VAL A 44 5.70 1.85 4.95
CA VAL A 44 4.46 2.62 4.74
C VAL A 44 3.54 1.81 3.85
N GLU A 45 2.28 1.65 4.25
CA GLU A 45 1.24 0.99 3.47
C GLU A 45 0.21 2.00 2.99
N TYR A 46 0.03 2.10 1.67
CA TYR A 46 -0.99 2.95 1.04
C TYR A 46 -2.24 2.13 0.72
N GLY A 47 -3.35 2.48 1.34
CA GLY A 47 -4.63 1.85 1.11
C GLY A 47 -4.74 0.44 1.69
N PRO A 48 -4.53 0.25 3.01
CA PRO A 48 -4.62 -1.04 3.69
C PRO A 48 -6.01 -1.68 3.58
N GLY A 49 -7.07 -0.89 3.39
CA GLY A 49 -8.44 -1.37 3.33
C GLY A 49 -8.85 -2.10 4.60
N THR A 50 -9.21 -3.39 4.48
CA THR A 50 -9.59 -4.23 5.64
C THR A 50 -8.40 -4.81 6.40
N GLY A 51 -7.15 -4.54 5.98
CA GLY A 51 -5.95 -4.91 6.71
C GLY A 51 -5.39 -6.30 6.41
N VAL A 52 -5.82 -6.96 5.33
CA VAL A 52 -5.29 -8.29 4.96
C VAL A 52 -3.77 -8.23 4.74
N PHE A 53 -3.31 -7.20 4.04
CA PHE A 53 -1.89 -6.98 3.80
C PHE A 53 -1.18 -6.51 5.06
N THR A 54 -1.78 -5.56 5.79
CA THR A 54 -1.29 -5.03 7.07
C THR A 54 -0.95 -6.15 8.05
N GLY A 55 -1.87 -7.12 8.25
CA GLY A 55 -1.65 -8.24 9.16
C GLY A 55 -0.45 -9.09 8.78
N ILE A 56 -0.30 -9.40 7.48
CA ILE A 56 0.83 -10.21 6.99
C ILE A 56 2.15 -9.43 7.13
N LEU A 57 2.18 -8.13 6.86
CA LEU A 57 3.37 -7.31 7.11
C LEU A 57 3.78 -7.34 8.59
N LEU A 58 2.81 -7.23 9.50
CA LEU A 58 3.07 -7.30 10.94
C LEU A 58 3.63 -8.66 11.38
N ASP A 59 3.19 -9.76 10.74
CA ASP A 59 3.72 -11.10 11.02
C ASP A 59 5.22 -11.25 10.66
N TYR A 60 5.69 -10.49 9.65
CA TYR A 60 7.08 -10.53 9.21
C TYR A 60 7.99 -9.47 9.86
N LEU A 61 7.44 -8.31 10.24
CA LEU A 61 8.21 -7.20 10.79
C LEU A 61 8.78 -7.53 12.19
N THR A 62 10.03 -7.11 12.42
CA THR A 62 10.67 -7.20 13.75
C THR A 62 9.96 -6.31 14.78
N GLU A 63 10.14 -6.59 16.07
CA GLU A 63 9.48 -5.87 17.18
C GLU A 63 9.79 -4.38 17.22
N ASN A 64 10.97 -3.96 16.73
CA ASN A 64 11.41 -2.58 16.69
C ASN A 64 11.09 -1.86 15.37
N SER A 65 10.44 -2.53 14.43
CA SER A 65 10.00 -1.95 13.17
C SER A 65 8.74 -1.08 13.33
N ARG A 66 8.42 -0.31 12.31
CA ARG A 66 7.23 0.54 12.25
C ARG A 66 6.45 0.24 10.98
N LEU A 67 5.13 0.13 11.10
CA LEU A 67 4.20 0.06 9.98
C LEU A 67 3.26 1.27 10.04
N ILE A 68 3.35 2.13 9.05
CA ILE A 68 2.54 3.34 8.92
C ILE A 68 1.50 3.11 7.83
N ALA A 69 0.25 2.91 8.23
CA ALA A 69 -0.87 2.64 7.33
C ALA A 69 -1.64 3.93 7.03
N ILE A 70 -1.71 4.31 5.75
CA ILE A 70 -2.41 5.53 5.31
C ILE A 70 -3.64 5.12 4.51
N GLU A 71 -4.82 5.38 5.10
CA GLU A 71 -6.10 4.97 4.54
C GLU A 71 -7.05 6.18 4.47
N ARG A 72 -7.65 6.38 3.32
CA ARG A 72 -8.54 7.50 3.10
C ARG A 72 -9.97 7.27 3.61
N ASN A 73 -10.39 6.01 3.64
CA ASN A 73 -11.72 5.63 4.11
C ASN A 73 -11.74 5.46 5.63
N GLN A 74 -12.44 6.35 6.32
CA GLN A 74 -12.55 6.37 7.77
C GLN A 74 -13.10 5.05 8.36
N ASN A 75 -14.01 4.37 7.65
CA ASN A 75 -14.56 3.10 8.13
C ASN A 75 -13.49 2.00 8.17
N PHE A 76 -12.59 1.97 7.17
CA PHE A 76 -11.46 1.04 7.18
C PHE A 76 -10.46 1.39 8.28
N CYS A 77 -10.17 2.67 8.52
CA CYS A 77 -9.34 3.08 9.66
C CYS A 77 -9.91 2.56 10.99
N HIS A 78 -11.21 2.71 11.22
CA HIS A 78 -11.86 2.20 12.42
C HIS A 78 -11.80 0.66 12.54
N ILE A 79 -11.94 -0.05 11.41
CA ILE A 79 -11.80 -1.52 11.38
C ILE A 79 -10.39 -1.93 11.77
N LEU A 80 -9.37 -1.30 11.18
CA LEU A 80 -7.96 -1.57 11.47
C LEU A 80 -7.64 -1.30 12.95
N GLN A 81 -8.01 -0.13 13.46
CA GLN A 81 -7.80 0.25 14.86
C GLN A 81 -8.44 -0.74 15.84
N LYS A 82 -9.64 -1.22 15.52
CA LYS A 82 -10.38 -2.16 16.38
C LYS A 82 -9.82 -3.58 16.35
N HIS A 83 -9.35 -4.04 15.20
CA HIS A 83 -9.02 -5.45 14.98
C HIS A 83 -7.52 -5.75 14.91
N MET A 84 -6.68 -4.72 14.87
CA MET A 84 -5.21 -4.85 14.77
C MET A 84 -4.51 -4.02 15.86
N PRO A 85 -4.65 -4.35 17.15
CA PRO A 85 -3.95 -3.65 18.23
C PRO A 85 -2.48 -4.10 18.28
N ASP A 86 -1.64 -3.54 17.42
CA ASP A 86 -0.20 -3.82 17.38
C ASP A 86 0.59 -2.51 17.66
N PRO A 87 1.54 -2.49 18.61
CA PRO A 87 2.29 -1.29 18.96
C PRO A 87 3.19 -0.78 17.81
N ARG A 88 3.48 -1.59 16.81
CA ARG A 88 4.26 -1.22 15.63
C ARG A 88 3.41 -0.52 14.57
N LEU A 89 2.07 -0.62 14.64
CA LEU A 89 1.12 -0.11 13.65
C LEU A 89 0.61 1.27 14.06
N GLU A 90 0.81 2.25 13.17
CA GLU A 90 0.17 3.56 13.24
C GLU A 90 -0.76 3.75 12.03
N ILE A 91 -2.01 4.15 12.29
CA ILE A 91 -3.05 4.27 11.26
C ILE A 91 -3.45 5.73 11.10
N PHE A 92 -3.33 6.24 9.88
CA PHE A 92 -3.66 7.61 9.53
C PHE A 92 -4.86 7.63 8.57
N ASN A 93 -5.92 8.34 8.96
CA ASN A 93 -7.01 8.63 8.04
C ASN A 93 -6.67 9.85 7.19
N ASP A 94 -5.91 9.62 6.14
CA ASP A 94 -5.38 10.71 5.32
C ASP A 94 -5.14 10.26 3.85
N CYS A 95 -4.74 11.21 3.03
CA CYS A 95 -4.28 10.97 1.67
C CYS A 95 -2.82 10.50 1.67
N ALA A 96 -2.51 9.44 0.91
CA ALA A 96 -1.14 8.95 0.73
C ALA A 96 -0.16 10.03 0.18
N GLY A 97 -0.68 11.08 -0.45
CA GLY A 97 0.11 12.23 -0.86
C GLY A 97 0.65 13.08 0.29
N ASN A 98 0.24 12.83 1.53
CA ASN A 98 0.73 13.54 2.73
C ASN A 98 1.79 12.71 3.50
N VAL A 99 2.36 11.68 2.87
CA VAL A 99 3.31 10.75 3.51
C VAL A 99 4.51 11.44 4.17
N LEU A 100 5.03 12.52 3.60
CA LEU A 100 6.18 13.26 4.15
C LEU A 100 5.84 13.88 5.51
N ASP A 101 4.68 14.52 5.63
CA ASP A 101 4.22 15.12 6.88
C ASP A 101 3.88 14.05 7.92
N ILE A 102 3.31 12.92 7.48
CA ILE A 102 3.00 11.78 8.33
C ILE A 102 4.28 11.17 8.91
N LEU A 103 5.28 10.88 8.09
CA LEU A 103 6.59 10.36 8.53
C LEU A 103 7.24 11.30 9.55
N LYS A 104 7.24 12.59 9.27
CA LYS A 104 7.75 13.60 10.21
C LYS A 104 6.99 13.60 11.54
N GLY A 105 5.65 13.44 11.50
CA GLY A 105 4.80 13.33 12.69
C GLY A 105 5.12 12.09 13.52
N CYS A 106 5.43 10.96 12.88
CA CYS A 106 5.89 9.72 13.52
C CYS A 106 7.34 9.78 14.02
N LYS A 107 8.05 10.88 13.81
CA LYS A 107 9.50 11.06 14.09
C LYS A 107 10.39 10.10 13.28
N GLU A 108 9.89 9.65 12.13
CA GLU A 108 10.65 8.92 11.12
C GLU A 108 11.06 9.90 10.01
N GLY A 109 12.26 9.75 9.49
CA GLY A 109 12.74 10.62 8.39
C GLY A 109 12.34 10.09 7.03
N GLU A 110 12.56 8.80 6.81
CA GLU A 110 12.39 8.15 5.52
C GLU A 110 11.87 6.71 5.71
N ALA A 111 11.23 6.19 4.69
CA ALA A 111 10.75 4.81 4.66
C ALA A 111 11.74 3.87 3.96
N ASP A 112 11.87 2.65 4.48
CA ASP A 112 12.58 1.56 3.81
C ASP A 112 11.78 1.02 2.62
N TYR A 113 10.46 0.90 2.82
CA TYR A 113 9.54 0.40 1.81
C TYR A 113 8.23 1.16 1.85
N ILE A 114 7.68 1.40 0.67
CA ILE A 114 6.30 1.83 0.52
C ILE A 114 5.56 0.75 -0.26
N VAL A 115 4.50 0.20 0.32
CA VAL A 115 3.65 -0.81 -0.32
C VAL A 115 2.31 -0.18 -0.66
N SER A 116 1.84 -0.32 -1.89
CA SER A 116 0.65 0.37 -2.36
C SER A 116 -0.36 -0.56 -3.03
N GLY A 117 -1.58 -0.59 -2.49
CA GLY A 117 -2.78 -1.17 -3.10
C GLY A 117 -3.71 -0.13 -3.74
N ILE A 118 -3.26 1.12 -3.90
CA ILE A 118 -4.09 2.20 -4.44
C ILE A 118 -4.34 2.01 -5.94
N PRO A 119 -5.58 2.17 -6.41
CA PRO A 119 -5.92 2.12 -7.84
C PRO A 119 -5.58 3.46 -8.53
N PHE A 120 -4.33 3.66 -8.91
CA PHE A 120 -3.82 4.93 -9.43
C PHE A 120 -4.58 5.46 -10.66
N SER A 121 -5.09 4.57 -11.51
CA SER A 121 -5.86 4.97 -12.71
C SER A 121 -7.17 5.70 -12.39
N PHE A 122 -7.71 5.53 -11.19
CA PHE A 122 -8.96 6.16 -10.76
C PHE A 122 -8.74 7.50 -10.02
N LEU A 123 -7.48 7.86 -9.76
CA LEU A 123 -7.15 9.13 -9.15
C LEU A 123 -7.08 10.25 -10.20
N SER A 124 -7.38 11.49 -9.78
CA SER A 124 -7.10 12.65 -10.62
C SER A 124 -5.60 12.79 -10.88
N PRO A 125 -5.19 13.38 -12.02
CA PRO A 125 -3.78 13.53 -12.37
C PRO A 125 -2.95 14.18 -11.25
N ASP A 126 -3.42 15.28 -10.67
CA ASP A 126 -2.71 16.03 -9.64
C ASP A 126 -2.51 15.21 -8.34
N VAL A 127 -3.54 14.50 -7.91
CA VAL A 127 -3.46 13.63 -6.71
C VAL A 127 -2.48 12.49 -6.95
N ARG A 128 -2.53 11.88 -8.13
CA ARG A 128 -1.63 10.78 -8.51
C ARG A 128 -0.18 11.20 -8.53
N LEU A 129 0.14 12.30 -9.25
CA LEU A 129 1.51 12.82 -9.31
C LEU A 129 2.02 13.15 -7.92
N ARG A 130 1.23 13.86 -7.12
CA ARG A 130 1.61 14.18 -5.74
C ARG A 130 1.90 12.93 -4.90
N ILE A 131 1.10 11.86 -5.02
CA ILE A 131 1.35 10.60 -4.30
C ILE A 131 2.67 9.96 -4.74
N LEU A 132 2.93 9.89 -6.05
CA LEU A 132 4.13 9.24 -6.58
C LEU A 132 5.40 10.06 -6.31
N ASP A 133 5.36 11.38 -6.49
CA ASP A 133 6.49 12.28 -6.20
C ASP A 133 6.84 12.25 -4.71
N ASN A 134 5.83 12.32 -3.83
CA ASN A 134 6.05 12.26 -2.40
C ASN A 134 6.44 10.85 -1.92
N ALA A 135 6.01 9.78 -2.61
CA ALA A 135 6.50 8.43 -2.34
C ALA A 135 8.00 8.32 -2.66
N TYR A 136 8.44 8.85 -3.81
CA TYR A 136 9.86 8.88 -4.16
C TYR A 136 10.70 9.66 -3.13
N ALA A 137 10.22 10.85 -2.74
CA ALA A 137 10.89 11.69 -1.76
C ALA A 137 10.88 11.12 -0.33
N ALA A 138 9.93 10.24 -0.02
CA ALA A 138 9.79 9.59 1.29
C ALA A 138 10.67 8.35 1.44
N LEU A 139 11.17 7.78 0.34
CA LEU A 139 12.02 6.60 0.37
C LEU A 139 13.46 6.98 0.64
N LYS A 140 14.11 6.23 1.53
CA LYS A 140 15.55 6.33 1.72
C LYS A 140 16.31 5.84 0.50
N VAL A 141 17.58 6.17 0.41
CA VAL A 141 18.48 5.63 -0.63
C VAL A 141 18.48 4.09 -0.58
N GLY A 142 18.11 3.47 -1.70
CA GLY A 142 17.93 2.02 -1.81
C GLY A 142 16.61 1.48 -1.27
N GLY A 143 15.72 2.34 -0.78
CA GLY A 143 14.34 2.00 -0.46
C GLY A 143 13.53 1.65 -1.71
N LYS A 144 12.40 0.97 -1.54
CA LYS A 144 11.61 0.48 -2.67
C LYS A 144 10.15 0.88 -2.57
N PHE A 145 9.58 1.24 -3.72
CA PHE A 145 8.15 1.39 -3.92
C PHE A 145 7.59 0.11 -4.55
N LEU A 146 6.68 -0.56 -3.86
CA LEU A 146 6.04 -1.82 -4.27
C LEU A 146 4.55 -1.56 -4.50
N ALA A 147 4.11 -1.48 -5.75
CA ALA A 147 2.70 -1.28 -6.06
C ALA A 147 2.11 -2.52 -6.72
N TYR A 148 0.95 -2.97 -6.23
CA TYR A 148 0.21 -4.06 -6.84
C TYR A 148 -1.16 -3.59 -7.34
N GLN A 149 -1.51 -4.01 -8.56
CA GLN A 149 -2.77 -3.62 -9.20
C GLN A 149 -3.40 -4.79 -9.94
N HIS A 150 -4.73 -4.84 -9.95
CA HIS A 150 -5.47 -5.74 -10.84
C HIS A 150 -5.38 -5.28 -12.31
N PHE A 151 -5.49 -6.20 -13.25
CA PHE A 151 -5.44 -5.89 -14.68
C PHE A 151 -6.45 -4.84 -15.12
N PHE A 152 -7.65 -4.83 -14.55
CA PHE A 152 -8.68 -3.85 -14.86
C PHE A 152 -8.36 -2.43 -14.33
N GLN A 153 -7.34 -2.29 -13.51
CA GLN A 153 -6.86 -0.99 -12.97
C GLN A 153 -5.80 -0.32 -13.89
N LEU A 154 -5.71 -0.75 -15.14
CA LEU A 154 -4.81 -0.20 -16.16
C LEU A 154 -3.34 -0.13 -15.69
N PRO A 155 -2.70 -1.26 -15.40
CA PRO A 155 -1.35 -1.30 -14.81
C PRO A 155 -0.28 -0.61 -15.67
N GLU A 156 -0.38 -0.65 -17.00
CA GLU A 156 0.56 0.04 -17.90
C GLU A 156 0.55 1.57 -17.68
N PHE A 157 -0.59 2.09 -17.27
CA PHE A 157 -0.70 3.51 -16.93
C PHE A 157 0.15 3.87 -15.71
N LEU A 158 0.14 3.05 -14.66
CA LEU A 158 1.00 3.25 -13.49
C LEU A 158 2.47 3.04 -13.85
N LYS A 159 2.79 2.01 -14.63
CA LYS A 159 4.15 1.71 -15.07
C LYS A 159 4.82 2.92 -15.73
N ASN A 160 4.15 3.54 -16.70
CA ASN A 160 4.68 4.71 -17.40
C ASN A 160 4.99 5.88 -16.44
N HIS A 161 4.18 6.08 -15.39
CA HIS A 161 4.45 7.10 -14.39
C HIS A 161 5.63 6.74 -13.49
N LEU A 162 5.74 5.46 -13.09
CA LEU A 162 6.88 4.99 -12.28
C LEU A 162 8.20 5.12 -13.04
N GLU A 163 8.24 4.76 -14.33
CA GLU A 163 9.42 4.86 -15.19
C GLU A 163 9.91 6.31 -15.40
N ASN A 164 9.03 7.30 -15.22
CA ASN A 164 9.41 8.71 -15.25
C ASN A 164 10.02 9.23 -13.94
N ILE A 165 9.77 8.56 -12.81
CA ILE A 165 10.18 9.00 -11.48
C ILE A 165 11.33 8.14 -10.94
N PHE A 166 11.27 6.83 -11.14
CA PHE A 166 12.23 5.86 -10.63
C PHE A 166 13.18 5.39 -11.73
N GLN A 167 14.45 5.24 -11.41
CA GLN A 167 15.48 4.81 -12.39
C GLN A 167 15.29 3.37 -12.87
N ASN A 168 14.77 2.50 -12.00
CA ASN A 168 14.59 1.07 -12.28
C ASN A 168 13.20 0.63 -11.90
N VAL A 169 12.40 0.19 -12.85
CA VAL A 169 11.07 -0.36 -12.63
C VAL A 169 11.01 -1.79 -13.14
N ARG A 170 10.73 -2.74 -12.24
CA ARG A 170 10.51 -4.15 -12.56
C ARG A 170 9.04 -4.48 -12.47
N THR A 171 8.56 -5.27 -13.42
CA THR A 171 7.16 -5.72 -13.47
C THR A 171 7.09 -7.23 -13.30
N GLN A 172 6.21 -7.70 -12.43
CA GLN A 172 5.94 -9.12 -12.22
C GLN A 172 4.43 -9.39 -12.26
N TYR A 173 4.01 -10.36 -13.09
CA TYR A 173 2.62 -10.81 -13.15
C TYR A 173 2.35 -11.88 -12.10
N ILE A 174 1.25 -11.75 -11.35
CA ILE A 174 0.81 -12.69 -10.31
C ILE A 174 -0.51 -13.32 -10.79
N LEU A 175 -0.38 -14.42 -11.51
CA LEU A 175 -1.52 -15.14 -12.12
C LEU A 175 -2.30 -15.99 -11.10
N GLN A 176 -1.71 -16.28 -9.93
CA GLN A 176 -2.36 -17.03 -8.85
C GLN A 176 -3.40 -16.21 -8.06
N SER A 177 -3.51 -14.92 -8.33
CA SER A 177 -4.58 -14.07 -7.81
C SER A 177 -5.77 -14.11 -8.76
N LEU A 178 -6.97 -14.05 -8.21
CA LEU A 178 -8.20 -13.98 -9.00
C LEU A 178 -8.99 -12.73 -8.57
N PRO A 179 -9.11 -11.69 -9.42
CA PRO A 179 -8.44 -11.51 -10.73
C PRO A 179 -6.90 -11.40 -10.62
N PRO A 180 -6.16 -11.65 -11.73
CA PRO A 180 -4.71 -11.54 -11.75
C PRO A 180 -4.22 -10.15 -11.35
N LEU A 181 -3.03 -10.10 -10.74
CA LEU A 181 -2.37 -8.89 -10.29
C LEU A 181 -1.07 -8.65 -11.08
N VAL A 182 -0.71 -7.38 -11.15
CA VAL A 182 0.63 -6.93 -11.57
C VAL A 182 1.29 -6.28 -10.38
N LEU A 183 2.51 -6.68 -10.08
CA LEU A 183 3.39 -6.08 -9.08
C LEU A 183 4.45 -5.25 -9.78
N PHE A 184 4.59 -4.01 -9.38
CA PHE A 184 5.69 -3.12 -9.74
C PHE A 184 6.65 -2.98 -8.57
N GLU A 185 7.92 -3.10 -8.83
CA GLU A 185 9.04 -2.82 -7.93
C GLU A 185 9.87 -1.69 -8.54
N ALA A 186 9.90 -0.55 -7.86
CA ALA A 186 10.60 0.65 -8.28
C ALA A 186 11.50 1.19 -7.17
#